data_d73c4744542e5dfd7b2d6013f72e518e
#
_entry.id   d73c4744542e5dfd7b2d6013f72e518e
#
_cell.length_a   1.000
_cell.length_b   1.000
_cell.length_c   1.000
_cell.angle_alpha   90.00
_cell.angle_beta   90.00
_cell.angle_gamma   90.00
#
_symmetry.space_group_name_H-M   'P 1'
#
loop_
_entity.id
_entity.type
_entity.pdbx_description
1 polymer ?
#
loop_
_entity_poly.entity_id
_entity_poly.type
_entity_poly.pdbx_seq_one_letter_code
_entity_poly.pdbx_strand_id
1 'polypeptide(L)'
;VVLGLVYLVRDGKYRLYVVALGLSLFTNFYIGMFTCIFAVIAYVCLCVFYLKPAQLPGRTIAMLLGSLLGGALAAIVLLPAYYALQLTYSVNNIFPTTVQFYESWRTLAADLISFHEPTAKDGLPNLACSVLSLALMGPFLRSASIRIREKVGAILVLAFLLISCNCNVLNYIWHGFHFPNMLPYRFSFLFSFVLLTVGYRAFLAALEEKFKVWDILAMLVMAVLVFAVSYNVQENQAVYWSV
;
A
#
# COMPACT_ATOMS: atom_id res chain seq x y z
N VAL A 1 0.74 0.00 -13.26
CA VAL A 1 1.96 0.73 -12.88
C VAL A 1 2.97 -0.23 -12.29
N VAL A 2 2.70 -0.94 -11.19
CA VAL A 2 3.67 -1.83 -10.51
C VAL A 2 4.26 -2.89 -11.43
N LEU A 3 3.43 -3.59 -12.23
CA LEU A 3 3.93 -4.57 -13.21
C LEU A 3 4.90 -3.92 -14.22
N GLY A 4 4.57 -2.70 -14.70
CA GLY A 4 5.48 -1.95 -15.57
C GLY A 4 6.80 -1.61 -14.90
N LEU A 5 6.76 -1.31 -13.60
CA LEU A 5 7.95 -1.06 -12.79
C LEU A 5 8.82 -2.32 -12.64
N VAL A 6 8.20 -3.48 -12.44
CA VAL A 6 8.91 -4.78 -12.41
C VAL A 6 9.65 -5.01 -13.73
N TYR A 7 8.99 -4.82 -14.88
CA TYR A 7 9.65 -4.95 -16.19
C TYR A 7 10.77 -3.92 -16.40
N LEU A 8 10.58 -2.69 -15.91
CA LEU A 8 11.60 -1.66 -15.98
C LEU A 8 12.84 -2.06 -15.16
N VAL A 9 12.63 -2.46 -13.92
CA VAL A 9 13.74 -2.81 -13.02
C VAL A 9 14.44 -4.08 -13.49
N ARG A 10 13.70 -5.16 -13.73
CA ARG A 10 14.26 -6.47 -14.06
C ARG A 10 14.83 -6.50 -15.48
N ASP A 11 14.04 -6.08 -16.46
CA ASP A 11 14.31 -6.28 -17.89
C ASP A 11 14.72 -4.99 -18.63
N GLY A 12 14.60 -3.82 -18.03
CA GLY A 12 14.87 -2.52 -18.65
C GLY A 12 13.74 -2.04 -19.58
N LYS A 13 12.58 -2.67 -19.55
CA LYS A 13 11.45 -2.35 -20.43
C LYS A 13 10.54 -1.31 -19.77
N TYR A 14 10.65 -0.06 -20.16
CA TYR A 14 9.96 1.07 -19.54
C TYR A 14 8.56 1.38 -20.13
N ARG A 15 8.24 0.91 -21.33
CA ARG A 15 7.01 1.30 -22.06
C ARG A 15 5.73 1.06 -21.27
N LEU A 16 5.58 -0.13 -20.68
CA LEU A 16 4.40 -0.46 -19.88
C LEU A 16 4.28 0.44 -18.66
N TYR A 17 5.40 0.79 -18.03
CA TYR A 17 5.41 1.71 -16.88
C TYR A 17 4.90 3.10 -17.28
N VAL A 18 5.44 3.68 -18.36
CA VAL A 18 5.07 5.00 -18.86
C VAL A 18 3.58 5.07 -19.19
N VAL A 19 3.08 4.13 -20.01
CA VAL A 19 1.67 4.12 -20.43
C VAL A 19 0.75 3.90 -19.24
N ALA A 20 1.05 2.93 -18.37
CA ALA A 20 0.21 2.64 -17.21
C ALA A 20 0.19 3.80 -16.20
N LEU A 21 1.32 4.50 -16.01
CA LEU A 21 1.39 5.66 -15.14
C LEU A 21 0.61 6.85 -15.75
N GLY A 22 0.81 7.11 -17.03
CA GLY A 22 0.09 8.15 -17.76
C GLY A 22 -1.43 7.95 -17.70
N LEU A 23 -1.91 6.73 -17.96
CA LEU A 23 -3.32 6.38 -17.83
C LEU A 23 -3.83 6.53 -16.40
N SER A 24 -3.06 6.12 -15.39
CA SER A 24 -3.45 6.29 -13.99
C SER A 24 -3.65 7.75 -13.61
N LEU A 25 -2.74 8.62 -14.02
CA LEU A 25 -2.82 10.07 -13.79
C LEU A 25 -3.94 10.73 -14.62
N PHE A 26 -4.15 10.27 -15.84
CA PHE A 26 -5.18 10.81 -16.73
C PHE A 26 -6.59 10.48 -16.23
N THR A 27 -6.82 9.26 -15.75
CA THR A 27 -8.15 8.81 -15.31
C THR A 27 -8.55 9.42 -13.97
N ASN A 28 -7.60 9.53 -13.03
CA ASN A 28 -7.82 10.16 -11.73
C ASN A 28 -6.48 10.66 -11.18
N PHE A 29 -6.22 11.96 -11.32
CA PHE A 29 -4.96 12.57 -10.90
C PHE A 29 -4.71 12.42 -9.38
N TYR A 30 -5.76 12.42 -8.57
CA TYR A 30 -5.65 12.32 -7.12
C TYR A 30 -5.21 10.92 -6.67
N ILE A 31 -5.86 9.86 -7.18
CA ILE A 31 -5.43 8.47 -6.97
C ILE A 31 -4.09 8.19 -7.65
N GLY A 32 -3.87 8.81 -8.82
CA GLY A 32 -2.60 8.76 -9.55
C GLY A 32 -1.43 9.29 -8.71
N MET A 33 -1.62 10.32 -7.90
CA MET A 33 -0.62 10.85 -6.98
C MET A 33 -0.21 9.80 -5.93
N PHE A 34 -1.18 9.12 -5.31
CA PHE A 34 -0.87 7.99 -4.40
C PHE A 34 -0.08 6.89 -5.11
N THR A 35 -0.45 6.60 -6.35
CA THR A 35 0.26 5.63 -7.18
C THR A 35 1.69 6.08 -7.49
N CYS A 36 1.95 7.37 -7.71
CA CYS A 36 3.29 7.91 -7.89
C CYS A 36 4.15 7.75 -6.63
N ILE A 37 3.63 8.11 -5.45
CA ILE A 37 4.34 7.95 -4.17
C ILE A 37 4.65 6.46 -3.95
N PHE A 38 3.66 5.60 -4.15
CA PHE A 38 3.85 4.16 -4.00
C PHE A 38 4.83 3.58 -5.02
N ALA A 39 4.86 4.10 -6.25
CA ALA A 39 5.82 3.67 -7.28
C ALA A 39 7.27 3.90 -6.86
N VAL A 40 7.57 4.99 -6.12
CA VAL A 40 8.89 5.24 -5.56
C VAL A 40 9.24 4.18 -4.51
N ILE A 41 8.32 3.87 -3.59
CA ILE A 41 8.51 2.85 -2.55
C ILE A 41 8.72 1.47 -3.19
N ALA A 42 7.86 1.10 -4.14
CA ALA A 42 7.96 -0.16 -4.86
C ALA A 42 9.27 -0.24 -5.67
N TYR A 43 9.70 0.86 -6.30
CA TYR A 43 10.97 0.93 -7.02
C TYR A 43 12.17 0.61 -6.11
N VAL A 44 12.23 1.23 -4.94
CA VAL A 44 13.31 0.97 -3.95
C VAL A 44 13.32 -0.52 -3.56
N CYS A 45 12.17 -1.09 -3.23
CA CYS A 45 12.06 -2.51 -2.90
C CYS A 45 12.51 -3.42 -4.06
N LEU A 46 12.06 -3.13 -5.28
CA LEU A 46 12.43 -3.92 -6.47
C LEU A 46 13.93 -3.81 -6.77
N CYS A 47 14.55 -2.65 -6.55
CA CYS A 47 16.01 -2.49 -6.70
C CYS A 47 16.77 -3.42 -5.74
N VAL A 48 16.35 -3.47 -4.46
CA VAL A 48 16.97 -4.35 -3.45
C VAL A 48 16.81 -5.83 -3.82
N PHE A 49 15.69 -6.21 -4.46
CA PHE A 49 15.40 -7.61 -4.81
C PHE A 49 16.09 -8.07 -6.09
N TYR A 50 16.16 -7.21 -7.11
CA TYR A 50 16.52 -7.62 -8.47
C TYR A 50 17.80 -7.00 -9.01
N LEU A 51 18.25 -5.84 -8.51
CA LEU A 51 19.37 -5.13 -9.14
C LEU A 51 20.72 -5.42 -8.49
N LYS A 52 21.74 -5.42 -9.35
CA LYS A 52 23.13 -5.28 -8.94
C LYS A 52 23.48 -3.79 -8.86
N PRO A 53 24.42 -3.37 -7.98
CA PRO A 53 24.78 -1.95 -7.82
C PRO A 53 25.14 -1.23 -9.13
N ALA A 54 25.82 -1.91 -10.05
CA ALA A 54 26.20 -1.35 -11.35
C ALA A 54 25.02 -1.00 -12.27
N GLN A 55 23.86 -1.62 -12.08
CA GLN A 55 22.67 -1.39 -12.89
C GLN A 55 21.78 -0.26 -12.34
N LEU A 56 21.98 0.10 -11.08
CA LEU A 56 21.15 1.06 -10.35
C LEU A 56 21.03 2.42 -11.03
N PRO A 57 22.13 3.09 -11.46
CA PRO A 57 22.02 4.42 -12.07
C PRO A 57 21.17 4.43 -13.34
N GLY A 58 21.38 3.47 -14.24
CA GLY A 58 20.64 3.38 -15.50
C GLY A 58 19.15 3.11 -15.29
N ARG A 59 18.80 2.25 -14.32
CA ARG A 59 17.39 1.96 -13.99
C ARG A 59 16.72 3.15 -13.30
N THR A 60 17.45 3.87 -12.44
CA THR A 60 16.94 5.10 -11.79
C THR A 60 16.64 6.18 -12.83
N ILE A 61 17.55 6.42 -13.76
CA ILE A 61 17.33 7.38 -14.86
C ILE A 61 16.12 6.96 -15.69
N ALA A 62 16.01 5.68 -16.04
CA ALA A 62 14.86 5.18 -16.80
C ALA A 62 13.53 5.31 -16.03
N MET A 63 13.53 5.12 -14.73
CA MET A 63 12.36 5.34 -13.86
C MET A 63 11.97 6.82 -13.83
N LEU A 64 12.93 7.73 -13.63
CA LEU A 64 12.68 9.18 -13.60
C LEU A 64 12.17 9.70 -14.93
N LEU A 65 12.83 9.36 -16.04
CA LEU A 65 12.40 9.76 -17.37
C LEU A 65 11.06 9.15 -17.75
N GLY A 66 10.81 7.90 -17.37
CA GLY A 66 9.53 7.22 -17.57
C GLY A 66 8.41 7.89 -16.77
N SER A 67 8.69 8.35 -15.54
CA SER A 67 7.73 9.09 -14.73
C SER A 67 7.39 10.46 -15.32
N LEU A 68 8.41 11.19 -15.82
CA LEU A 68 8.22 12.47 -16.52
C LEU A 68 7.39 12.28 -17.79
N LEU A 69 7.66 11.26 -18.60
CA LEU A 69 6.89 10.93 -19.78
C LEU A 69 5.46 10.56 -19.45
N GLY A 70 5.22 9.75 -18.42
CA GLY A 70 3.89 9.40 -17.93
C GLY A 70 3.11 10.64 -17.48
N GLY A 71 3.75 11.55 -16.74
CA GLY A 71 3.18 12.84 -16.36
C GLY A 71 2.87 13.73 -17.57
N ALA A 72 3.79 13.79 -18.55
CA ALA A 72 3.58 14.56 -19.79
C ALA A 72 2.38 14.04 -20.61
N LEU A 73 2.18 12.73 -20.68
CA LEU A 73 0.99 12.15 -21.34
C LEU A 73 -0.32 12.55 -20.66
N ALA A 74 -0.29 12.78 -19.34
CA ALA A 74 -1.45 13.21 -18.56
C ALA A 74 -1.55 14.73 -18.40
N ALA A 75 -0.63 15.52 -18.99
CA ALA A 75 -0.54 16.96 -18.76
C ALA A 75 -1.83 17.72 -19.09
N ILE A 76 -2.58 17.25 -20.09
CA ILE A 76 -3.88 17.83 -20.47
C ILE A 76 -4.89 17.84 -19.33
N VAL A 77 -4.80 16.91 -18.39
CA VAL A 77 -5.63 16.84 -17.18
C VAL A 77 -4.92 17.48 -15.99
N LEU A 78 -3.62 17.23 -15.83
CA LEU A 78 -2.85 17.69 -14.68
C LEU A 78 -2.71 19.21 -14.63
N LEU A 79 -2.51 19.89 -15.76
CA LEU A 79 -2.34 21.35 -15.77
C LEU A 79 -3.63 22.08 -15.35
N PRO A 80 -4.81 21.81 -15.96
CA PRO A 80 -6.05 22.42 -15.46
C PRO A 80 -6.35 22.08 -14.00
N ALA A 81 -6.12 20.83 -13.58
CA ALA A 81 -6.31 20.42 -12.18
C ALA A 81 -5.41 21.21 -11.23
N TYR A 82 -4.14 21.41 -11.58
CA TYR A 82 -3.21 22.22 -10.80
C TYR A 82 -3.73 23.65 -10.60
N TYR A 83 -4.15 24.33 -11.70
CA TYR A 83 -4.69 25.69 -11.61
C TYR A 83 -6.00 25.73 -10.80
N ALA A 84 -6.88 24.75 -10.98
CA ALA A 84 -8.12 24.68 -10.22
C ALA A 84 -7.87 24.49 -8.72
N LEU A 85 -6.89 23.68 -8.33
CA LEU A 85 -6.52 23.48 -6.92
C LEU A 85 -6.00 24.75 -6.26
N GLN A 86 -5.32 25.64 -7.00
CA GLN A 86 -4.86 26.93 -6.47
C GLN A 86 -6.03 27.85 -6.02
N LEU A 87 -7.22 27.62 -6.55
CA LEU A 87 -8.42 28.38 -6.18
C LEU A 87 -9.18 27.75 -4.99
N THR A 88 -8.67 26.64 -4.45
CA THR A 88 -9.31 25.93 -3.33
C THR A 88 -8.61 26.21 -2.00
N TYR A 89 -9.29 25.91 -0.88
CA TYR A 89 -8.72 26.00 0.48
C TYR A 89 -7.50 25.11 0.73
N SER A 90 -7.21 24.18 -0.18
CA SER A 90 -6.04 23.28 -0.08
C SER A 90 -4.69 24.01 -0.04
N VAL A 91 -4.64 25.24 -0.55
CA VAL A 91 -3.43 26.08 -0.57
C VAL A 91 -3.04 26.59 0.85
N ASN A 92 -4.00 26.67 1.77
CA ASN A 92 -3.80 27.29 3.08
C ASN A 92 -3.42 26.32 4.19
N ASN A 93 -3.10 25.06 3.86
CA ASN A 93 -2.71 24.07 4.84
C ASN A 93 -1.26 24.25 5.29
N ILE A 94 -1.05 24.31 6.61
CA ILE A 94 0.26 24.43 7.23
C ILE A 94 0.81 23.01 7.50
N PHE A 95 2.10 22.78 7.22
CA PHE A 95 2.76 21.52 7.54
C PHE A 95 2.68 21.21 9.05
N PRO A 96 2.31 19.99 9.45
CA PRO A 96 2.21 19.62 10.86
C PRO A 96 3.55 19.82 11.59
N THR A 97 3.55 20.60 12.65
CA THR A 97 4.74 20.90 13.45
C THR A 97 5.06 19.79 14.46
N THR A 98 4.07 18.96 14.80
CA THR A 98 4.20 17.86 15.75
C THR A 98 3.72 16.55 15.11
N VAL A 99 4.42 15.45 15.42
CA VAL A 99 3.99 14.11 15.02
C VAL A 99 2.89 13.65 15.98
N GLN A 100 1.74 13.30 15.43
CA GLN A 100 0.61 12.76 16.19
C GLN A 100 0.12 11.48 15.54
N PHE A 101 -0.26 10.51 16.39
CA PHE A 101 -0.95 9.31 15.98
C PHE A 101 -2.42 9.45 16.29
N TYR A 102 -3.29 9.09 15.33
CA TYR A 102 -4.73 9.28 15.45
C TYR A 102 -5.36 8.26 16.40
N GLU A 103 -4.95 7.00 16.27
CA GLU A 103 -5.59 5.87 16.92
C GLU A 103 -4.58 4.93 17.59
N SER A 104 -5.07 4.07 18.50
CA SER A 104 -4.25 3.01 19.07
C SER A 104 -3.90 1.95 18.02
N TRP A 105 -2.73 1.33 18.15
CA TRP A 105 -2.33 0.24 17.24
C TRP A 105 -3.25 -0.97 17.29
N ARG A 106 -3.93 -1.18 18.41
CA ARG A 106 -4.92 -2.25 18.59
C ARG A 106 -6.16 -1.95 17.75
N THR A 107 -6.66 -0.73 17.77
CA THR A 107 -7.80 -0.28 16.97
C THR A 107 -7.53 -0.48 15.48
N LEU A 108 -6.32 -0.08 15.01
CA LEU A 108 -5.92 -0.32 13.63
C LEU A 108 -5.81 -1.80 13.28
N ALA A 109 -5.33 -2.63 14.19
CA ALA A 109 -5.25 -4.08 13.97
C ALA A 109 -6.65 -4.71 13.90
N ALA A 110 -7.63 -4.19 14.65
CA ALA A 110 -9.02 -4.62 14.56
C ALA A 110 -9.63 -4.30 13.18
N ASP A 111 -9.22 -3.19 12.57
CA ASP A 111 -9.69 -2.75 11.25
C ASP A 111 -9.16 -3.61 10.07
N LEU A 112 -8.22 -4.50 10.33
CA LEU A 112 -7.79 -5.52 9.35
C LEU A 112 -8.86 -6.59 9.11
N ILE A 113 -9.81 -6.75 10.04
CA ILE A 113 -10.93 -7.69 9.91
C ILE A 113 -12.13 -6.92 9.36
N SER A 114 -12.78 -7.49 8.36
CA SER A 114 -14.02 -6.95 7.78
C SER A 114 -15.11 -6.83 8.84
N PHE A 115 -16.06 -5.93 8.63
CA PHE A 115 -17.28 -5.64 9.38
C PHE A 115 -17.31 -4.28 10.11
N HIS A 116 -16.42 -3.35 9.74
CA HIS A 116 -16.58 -1.95 10.09
C HIS A 116 -17.39 -1.20 9.04
N GLU A 117 -18.11 -0.18 9.48
CA GLU A 117 -18.74 0.75 8.54
C GLU A 117 -17.65 1.48 7.74
N PRO A 118 -17.84 1.62 6.41
CA PRO A 118 -16.86 2.35 5.59
C PRO A 118 -16.71 3.80 6.06
N THR A 119 -15.49 4.21 6.30
CA THR A 119 -15.19 5.60 6.67
C THR A 119 -15.48 6.54 5.51
N ALA A 120 -16.38 7.50 5.72
CA ALA A 120 -16.70 8.52 4.74
C ALA A 120 -16.18 9.90 5.15
N LYS A 121 -16.33 10.29 6.41
CA LYS A 121 -15.95 11.61 6.92
C LYS A 121 -14.80 11.52 7.91
N ASP A 122 -15.06 10.96 9.06
CA ASP A 122 -14.09 10.72 10.12
C ASP A 122 -14.15 9.24 10.50
N GLY A 123 -13.06 8.62 10.90
CA GLY A 123 -13.02 7.22 11.31
C GLY A 123 -11.72 6.52 10.95
N LEU A 124 -11.75 5.21 10.94
CA LEU A 124 -10.62 4.34 10.71
C LEU A 124 -10.29 4.16 9.21
N PRO A 125 -9.07 3.84 8.84
CA PRO A 125 -8.73 3.51 7.46
C PRO A 125 -9.41 2.19 7.03
N ASN A 126 -9.93 2.12 5.80
CA ASN A 126 -10.50 0.89 5.24
C ASN A 126 -9.37 -0.08 4.85
N LEU A 127 -8.88 -0.86 5.82
CA LEU A 127 -7.74 -1.79 5.66
C LEU A 127 -8.18 -3.21 5.33
N ALA A 128 -9.40 -3.59 5.70
CA ALA A 128 -9.92 -4.94 5.53
C ALA A 128 -9.97 -5.32 4.04
N CYS A 129 -9.25 -6.35 3.64
CA CYS A 129 -9.30 -6.85 2.27
C CYS A 129 -9.60 -8.35 2.18
N SER A 130 -9.11 -9.16 3.12
CA SER A 130 -9.38 -10.60 3.19
C SER A 130 -8.70 -11.23 4.40
N VAL A 131 -9.45 -11.95 5.20
CA VAL A 131 -8.92 -12.78 6.29
C VAL A 131 -7.95 -13.84 5.77
N LEU A 132 -8.23 -14.41 4.58
CA LEU A 132 -7.35 -15.38 3.94
C LEU A 132 -5.98 -14.77 3.62
N SER A 133 -5.92 -13.54 3.12
CA SER A 133 -4.64 -12.86 2.82
C SER A 133 -3.82 -12.62 4.09
N LEU A 134 -4.48 -12.28 5.21
CA LEU A 134 -3.84 -12.17 6.51
C LEU A 134 -3.32 -13.53 7.00
N ALA A 135 -4.13 -14.58 6.90
CA ALA A 135 -3.73 -15.94 7.29
C ALA A 135 -2.53 -16.42 6.48
N LEU A 136 -2.48 -16.13 5.17
CA LEU A 136 -1.36 -16.50 4.29
C LEU A 136 -0.04 -15.80 4.64
N MET A 137 -0.03 -14.78 5.50
CA MET A 137 1.20 -14.22 6.06
C MET A 137 1.99 -15.26 6.86
N GLY A 138 1.33 -16.22 7.52
CA GLY A 138 1.99 -17.33 8.22
C GLY A 138 2.86 -18.17 7.27
N PRO A 139 2.29 -18.81 6.25
CA PRO A 139 3.04 -19.50 5.20
C PRO A 139 4.09 -18.62 4.51
N PHE A 140 3.80 -17.34 4.23
CA PHE A 140 4.76 -16.41 3.66
C PHE A 140 6.05 -16.33 4.49
N LEU A 141 5.91 -16.17 5.80
CA LEU A 141 7.04 -16.07 6.72
C LEU A 141 7.80 -17.40 6.85
N ARG A 142 7.08 -18.52 6.77
CA ARG A 142 7.66 -19.87 6.95
C ARG A 142 8.34 -20.42 5.70
N SER A 143 7.85 -20.12 4.50
CA SER A 143 8.34 -20.69 3.25
C SER A 143 9.84 -20.49 3.07
N ALA A 144 10.55 -21.56 2.70
CA ALA A 144 11.97 -21.53 2.40
C ALA A 144 12.25 -21.02 0.97
N SER A 145 11.29 -21.12 0.06
CA SER A 145 11.44 -20.65 -1.33
C SER A 145 11.39 -19.12 -1.45
N ILE A 146 10.83 -18.42 -0.45
CA ILE A 146 10.76 -16.97 -0.39
C ILE A 146 12.01 -16.42 0.30
N ARG A 147 12.78 -15.61 -0.42
CA ARG A 147 14.03 -15.02 0.09
C ARG A 147 13.76 -14.11 1.28
N ILE A 148 14.66 -14.13 2.27
CA ILE A 148 14.53 -13.28 3.47
C ILE A 148 14.41 -11.79 3.13
N ARG A 149 15.10 -11.30 2.10
CA ARG A 149 14.99 -9.90 1.65
C ARG A 149 13.58 -9.55 1.20
N GLU A 150 12.90 -10.48 0.50
CA GLU A 150 11.51 -10.32 0.04
C GLU A 150 10.56 -10.25 1.24
N LYS A 151 10.73 -11.13 2.23
CA LYS A 151 9.96 -11.12 3.47
C LYS A 151 10.12 -9.82 4.24
N VAL A 152 11.36 -9.41 4.47
CA VAL A 152 11.66 -8.16 5.20
C VAL A 152 11.10 -6.95 4.44
N GLY A 153 11.30 -6.87 3.13
CA GLY A 153 10.78 -5.78 2.32
C GLY A 153 9.25 -5.70 2.35
N ALA A 154 8.56 -6.83 2.24
CA ALA A 154 7.10 -6.88 2.34
C ALA A 154 6.60 -6.39 3.70
N ILE A 155 7.22 -6.86 4.81
CA ILE A 155 6.86 -6.43 6.16
C ILE A 155 7.11 -4.93 6.34
N LEU A 156 8.26 -4.42 5.87
CA LEU A 156 8.57 -2.99 5.99
C LEU A 156 7.59 -2.12 5.20
N VAL A 157 7.19 -2.54 3.99
CA VAL A 157 6.20 -1.80 3.20
C VAL A 157 4.83 -1.83 3.87
N LEU A 158 4.36 -2.99 4.34
CA LEU A 158 3.09 -3.10 5.05
C LEU A 158 3.10 -2.26 6.34
N ALA A 159 4.18 -2.34 7.13
CA ALA A 159 4.33 -1.53 8.34
C ALA A 159 4.35 -0.03 8.03
N PHE A 160 5.09 0.40 7.00
CA PHE A 160 5.12 1.79 6.57
C PHE A 160 3.74 2.30 6.15
N LEU A 161 2.99 1.52 5.36
CA LEU A 161 1.63 1.90 4.95
C LEU A 161 0.67 1.96 6.15
N LEU A 162 0.79 1.03 7.09
CA LEU A 162 -0.01 1.04 8.31
C LEU A 162 0.32 2.27 9.20
N ILE A 163 1.61 2.58 9.38
CA ILE A 163 2.06 3.79 10.07
C ILE A 163 1.54 5.04 9.35
N SER A 164 1.57 5.06 8.02
CA SER A 164 1.06 6.17 7.22
C SER A 164 -0.43 6.43 7.46
N CYS A 165 -1.22 5.38 7.66
CA CYS A 165 -2.64 5.51 8.01
C CYS A 165 -2.87 6.05 9.42
N ASN A 166 -1.88 6.02 10.30
CA ASN A 166 -2.02 6.47 11.69
C ASN A 166 -1.26 7.76 12.02
N CYS A 167 -0.39 8.23 11.15
CA CYS A 167 0.49 9.37 11.38
C CYS A 167 0.03 10.60 10.59
N ASN A 168 -0.23 11.71 11.28
CA ASN A 168 -0.69 12.96 10.67
C ASN A 168 0.28 13.51 9.60
N VAL A 169 1.59 13.46 9.85
CA VAL A 169 2.62 13.94 8.91
C VAL A 169 2.62 13.12 7.63
N LEU A 170 2.58 11.79 7.76
CA LEU A 170 2.55 10.91 6.59
C LEU A 170 1.23 11.03 5.84
N ASN A 171 0.10 11.10 6.55
CA ASN A 171 -1.21 11.33 5.95
C ASN A 171 -1.23 12.65 5.14
N TYR A 172 -0.67 13.72 5.69
CA TYR A 172 -0.51 15.00 5.00
C TYR A 172 0.32 14.89 3.72
N ILE A 173 1.45 14.16 3.76
CA ILE A 173 2.31 13.92 2.59
C ILE A 173 1.57 13.10 1.53
N TRP A 174 0.89 12.02 1.93
CA TRP A 174 0.11 11.20 1.01
C TRP A 174 -0.95 12.00 0.26
N HIS A 175 -1.58 12.97 0.91
CA HIS A 175 -2.62 13.82 0.31
C HIS A 175 -2.08 15.04 -0.46
N GLY A 176 -0.78 15.07 -0.79
CA GLY A 176 -0.18 16.16 -1.56
C GLY A 176 -0.04 17.45 -0.77
N PHE A 177 0.39 17.31 0.48
CA PHE A 177 0.66 18.41 1.40
C PHE A 177 -0.61 19.20 1.79
N HIS A 178 -1.72 18.50 1.98
CA HIS A 178 -2.93 19.04 2.60
C HIS A 178 -3.67 17.98 3.40
N PHE A 179 -4.59 18.40 4.29
CA PHE A 179 -5.49 17.47 4.95
C PHE A 179 -6.79 17.33 4.16
N PRO A 180 -7.24 16.10 3.89
CA PRO A 180 -8.48 15.86 3.17
C PRO A 180 -9.69 16.23 4.04
N ASN A 181 -10.72 16.83 3.43
CA ASN A 181 -11.97 17.15 4.11
C ASN A 181 -12.86 15.91 4.34
N MET A 182 -12.68 14.86 3.55
CA MET A 182 -13.42 13.60 3.61
C MET A 182 -12.51 12.45 3.17
N LEU A 183 -12.82 11.23 3.60
CA LEU A 183 -12.07 10.02 3.27
C LEU A 183 -10.56 10.17 3.58
N PRO A 184 -10.19 10.33 4.85
CA PRO A 184 -8.84 10.72 5.25
C PRO A 184 -7.75 9.71 4.89
N TYR A 185 -8.12 8.48 4.53
CA TYR A 185 -7.16 7.39 4.26
C TYR A 185 -7.37 6.78 2.87
N ARG A 186 -7.62 7.59 1.85
CA ARG A 186 -7.89 7.10 0.48
C ARG A 186 -6.78 6.23 -0.10
N PHE A 187 -5.55 6.36 0.38
CA PHE A 187 -4.41 5.54 -0.04
C PHE A 187 -4.37 4.15 0.62
N SER A 188 -5.29 3.82 1.54
CA SER A 188 -5.34 2.52 2.24
C SER A 188 -5.46 1.32 1.28
N PHE A 189 -6.04 1.49 0.10
CA PHE A 189 -6.08 0.44 -0.94
C PHE A 189 -4.69 -0.08 -1.34
N LEU A 190 -3.63 0.71 -1.14
CA LEU A 190 -2.25 0.28 -1.38
C LEU A 190 -1.80 -0.78 -0.37
N PHE A 191 -2.24 -0.65 0.88
CA PHE A 191 -2.03 -1.68 1.90
C PHE A 191 -2.69 -3.00 1.49
N SER A 192 -3.97 -2.94 1.11
CA SER A 192 -4.72 -4.11 0.62
C SER A 192 -4.05 -4.73 -0.61
N PHE A 193 -3.58 -3.90 -1.56
CA PHE A 193 -2.86 -4.37 -2.75
C PHE A 193 -1.57 -5.12 -2.37
N VAL A 194 -0.77 -4.60 -1.45
CA VAL A 194 0.48 -5.26 -1.01
C VAL A 194 0.16 -6.55 -0.27
N LEU A 195 -0.82 -6.53 0.65
CA LEU A 195 -1.21 -7.71 1.42
C LEU A 195 -1.73 -8.84 0.52
N LEU A 196 -2.58 -8.51 -0.46
CA LEU A 196 -3.05 -9.48 -1.47
C LEU A 196 -1.90 -10.04 -2.32
N THR A 197 -0.96 -9.19 -2.73
CA THR A 197 0.21 -9.61 -3.52
C THR A 197 1.10 -10.57 -2.72
N VAL A 198 1.34 -10.26 -1.45
CA VAL A 198 2.12 -11.09 -0.53
C VAL A 198 1.40 -12.42 -0.24
N GLY A 199 0.09 -12.37 0.02
CA GLY A 199 -0.74 -13.56 0.21
C GLY A 199 -0.72 -14.47 -1.01
N TYR A 200 -0.87 -13.90 -2.21
CA TYR A 200 -0.77 -14.68 -3.46
C TYR A 200 0.61 -15.29 -3.66
N ARG A 201 1.68 -14.54 -3.36
CA ARG A 201 3.06 -15.07 -3.40
C ARG A 201 3.28 -16.22 -2.42
N ALA A 202 2.70 -16.12 -1.21
CA ALA A 202 2.71 -17.20 -0.22
C ALA A 202 1.97 -18.43 -0.71
N PHE A 203 0.80 -18.25 -1.32
CA PHE A 203 0.00 -19.34 -1.89
C PHE A 203 0.76 -20.07 -2.99
N LEU A 204 1.38 -19.36 -3.94
CA LEU A 204 2.20 -19.98 -4.99
C LEU A 204 3.39 -20.75 -4.39
N ALA A 205 4.08 -20.19 -3.42
CA ALA A 205 5.19 -20.87 -2.75
C ALA A 205 4.75 -22.13 -2.02
N ALA A 206 3.59 -22.11 -1.37
CA ALA A 206 3.02 -23.27 -0.71
C ALA A 206 2.62 -24.38 -1.69
N LEU A 207 2.14 -24.02 -2.88
CA LEU A 207 1.86 -24.99 -3.96
C LEU A 207 3.17 -25.63 -4.48
N GLU A 208 4.22 -24.83 -4.72
CA GLU A 208 5.52 -25.32 -5.17
C GLU A 208 6.19 -26.26 -4.15
N GLU A 209 6.12 -25.92 -2.86
CA GLU A 209 6.70 -26.70 -1.75
C GLU A 209 5.85 -27.91 -1.34
N LYS A 210 4.70 -28.14 -1.96
CA LYS A 210 3.61 -29.05 -1.56
C LYS A 210 3.07 -28.66 -0.17
N PHE A 211 1.85 -28.21 -0.13
CA PHE A 211 1.15 -27.72 1.07
C PHE A 211 1.32 -28.70 2.24
N LYS A 212 1.88 -28.24 3.35
CA LYS A 212 2.16 -29.04 4.55
C LYS A 212 1.20 -28.68 5.68
N VAL A 213 1.01 -29.59 6.61
CA VAL A 213 0.23 -29.33 7.84
C VAL A 213 0.74 -28.10 8.58
N TRP A 214 2.04 -27.85 8.55
CA TRP A 214 2.66 -26.65 9.14
C TRP A 214 2.24 -25.33 8.49
N ASP A 215 1.84 -25.34 7.22
CA ASP A 215 1.30 -24.15 6.54
C ASP A 215 -0.10 -23.85 7.05
N ILE A 216 -0.92 -24.89 7.24
CA ILE A 216 -2.26 -24.76 7.84
C ILE A 216 -2.15 -24.26 9.27
N LEU A 217 -1.25 -24.81 10.07
CA LEU A 217 -1.02 -24.35 11.43
C LEU A 217 -0.56 -22.89 11.47
N ALA A 218 0.35 -22.49 10.59
CA ALA A 218 0.80 -21.09 10.48
C ALA A 218 -0.35 -20.16 10.08
N MET A 219 -1.22 -20.58 9.17
CA MET A 219 -2.43 -19.83 8.81
C MET A 219 -3.38 -19.69 9.99
N LEU A 220 -3.64 -20.77 10.72
CA LEU A 220 -4.51 -20.74 11.91
C LEU A 220 -3.94 -19.83 13.00
N VAL A 221 -2.64 -19.93 13.28
CA VAL A 221 -1.98 -19.05 14.24
C VAL A 221 -2.14 -17.57 13.85
N MET A 222 -1.91 -17.23 12.60
CA MET A 222 -2.08 -15.85 12.12
C MET A 222 -3.55 -15.39 12.23
N ALA A 223 -4.50 -16.23 11.85
CA ALA A 223 -5.93 -15.92 11.96
C ALA A 223 -6.33 -15.70 13.44
N VAL A 224 -5.89 -16.58 14.33
CA VAL A 224 -6.16 -16.47 15.77
C VAL A 224 -5.51 -15.21 16.36
N LEU A 225 -4.26 -14.90 16.00
CA LEU A 225 -3.58 -13.68 16.48
C LEU A 225 -4.33 -12.41 16.06
N VAL A 226 -4.72 -12.32 14.78
CA VAL A 226 -5.47 -11.16 14.28
C VAL A 226 -6.83 -11.07 14.98
N PHE A 227 -7.55 -12.19 15.13
CA PHE A 227 -8.82 -12.24 15.84
C PHE A 227 -8.68 -11.87 17.31
N ALA A 228 -7.67 -12.40 18.02
CA ALA A 228 -7.45 -12.11 19.44
C ALA A 228 -7.12 -10.63 19.68
N VAL A 229 -6.34 -10.00 18.79
CA VAL A 229 -6.05 -8.56 18.88
C VAL A 229 -7.31 -7.73 18.64
N SER A 230 -8.13 -8.08 17.67
CA SER A 230 -9.37 -7.35 17.35
C SER A 230 -10.47 -7.55 18.39
N TYR A 231 -10.58 -8.76 18.97
CA TYR A 231 -11.62 -9.09 19.96
C TYR A 231 -11.59 -8.18 21.20
N ASN A 232 -10.40 -7.83 21.69
CA ASN A 232 -10.23 -7.02 22.89
C ASN A 232 -10.44 -5.50 22.67
N VAL A 233 -10.65 -5.05 21.43
CA VAL A 233 -10.74 -3.63 21.11
C VAL A 233 -12.18 -3.14 21.00
N GLN A 234 -13.15 -4.07 20.84
CA GLN A 234 -14.53 -3.69 20.52
C GLN A 234 -15.45 -3.86 21.71
N GLU A 235 -15.70 -2.76 22.41
CA GLU A 235 -16.78 -2.65 23.41
C GLU A 235 -18.19 -2.70 22.78
N ASN A 236 -18.33 -2.51 21.46
CA ASN A 236 -19.61 -2.57 20.72
C ASN A 236 -19.71 -3.81 19.83
N GLN A 237 -19.58 -5.00 20.43
CA GLN A 237 -19.56 -6.28 19.73
C GLN A 237 -20.93 -6.78 19.22
N ALA A 238 -22.02 -6.07 19.46
CA ALA A 238 -23.35 -6.49 19.05
C ALA A 238 -23.50 -6.67 17.53
N VAL A 239 -22.66 -6.01 16.72
CA VAL A 239 -22.69 -6.07 15.26
C VAL A 239 -22.05 -7.35 14.70
N TYR A 240 -21.09 -7.97 15.40
CA TYR A 240 -20.37 -9.16 14.89
C TYR A 240 -21.18 -10.46 14.92
N TRP A 241 -22.22 -10.51 15.74
CA TRP A 241 -23.02 -11.72 15.97
C TRP A 241 -24.42 -11.66 15.35
N SER A 242 -24.73 -10.56 14.66
CA SER A 242 -26.06 -10.34 14.05
C SER A 242 -26.11 -10.61 12.54
N VAL A 243 -25.06 -11.24 11.97
CA VAL A 243 -25.05 -11.65 10.54
C VAL A 243 -25.01 -13.16 10.44
#